data_fa330cbea93037c8c7e21d9cf1a7d9f3
#
_entry.id   fa330cbea93037c8c7e21d9cf1a7d9f3
#
_cell.length_a   1.000
_cell.length_b   1.000
_cell.length_c   1.000
_cell.angle_alpha   90.00
_cell.angle_beta   90.00
_cell.angle_gamma   90.00
#
_symmetry.space_group_name_H-M   'P 1'
#
loop_
_entity.id
_entity.type
_entity.pdbx_description
1 polymer ?
#
loop_
_entity_poly.entity_id
_entity_poly.type
_entity_poly.pdbx_seq_one_letter_code
_entity_poly.pdbx_strand_id
1 'polypeptide(L)'
;YTFSTENWTRPRLEVQALMKYLEQSLRGETAELNDNNVRLNAIGRTDELPSRVRRALSDALAATAENDGLLLNLALNYGGRSELVDACRALARLVDEGKLSADDIDEDQITSALYTGGLPDPDLLIRPSGEQRLSNFLPWQTVYSEIYFTAVLWPDFRRNDLYDAIRAFQQRQRRFGE
;
A
#
# COMPACT_ATOMS: atom_id res chain seq x y z
N TYR A 1 -0.63 -4.50 2.83
CA TYR A 1 -1.09 -3.62 3.90
C TYR A 1 -0.45 -4.00 5.23
N THR A 2 0.63 -3.33 5.59
CA THR A 2 1.49 -3.75 6.71
C THR A 2 1.09 -3.08 8.03
N PHE A 3 0.77 -1.78 8.01
CA PHE A 3 0.37 -1.03 9.21
C PHE A 3 -0.60 0.09 8.85
N SER A 4 -1.82 0.05 9.42
CA SER A 4 -2.85 1.05 9.16
C SER A 4 -2.80 2.21 10.16
N THR A 5 -3.39 3.35 9.80
CA THR A 5 -3.59 4.48 10.72
C THR A 5 -4.39 4.09 11.95
N GLU A 6 -5.34 3.16 11.83
CA GLU A 6 -6.15 2.67 12.93
C GLU A 6 -5.35 1.80 13.92
N ASN A 7 -4.22 1.22 13.50
CA ASN A 7 -3.39 0.40 14.39
C ASN A 7 -2.76 1.21 15.55
N TRP A 8 -2.64 2.54 15.43
CA TRP A 8 -2.16 3.38 16.52
C TRP A 8 -3.08 3.38 17.75
N THR A 9 -4.35 3.01 17.59
CA THR A 9 -5.32 2.93 18.71
C THR A 9 -5.18 1.65 19.54
N ARG A 10 -4.34 0.70 19.10
CA ARG A 10 -4.06 -0.54 19.82
C ARG A 10 -3.25 -0.29 21.10
N PRO A 11 -3.24 -1.25 22.04
CA PRO A 11 -2.43 -1.12 23.26
C PRO A 11 -0.97 -0.76 22.93
N ARG A 12 -0.40 0.19 23.69
CA ARG A 12 0.94 0.74 23.45
C ARG A 12 2.03 -0.33 23.28
N LEU A 13 1.97 -1.40 24.09
CA LEU A 13 2.94 -2.49 24.01
C LEU A 13 2.85 -3.27 22.71
N GLU A 14 1.64 -3.46 22.19
CA GLU A 14 1.41 -4.12 20.91
C GLU A 14 1.97 -3.27 19.75
N VAL A 15 1.68 -1.96 19.75
CA VAL A 15 2.23 -1.03 18.75
C VAL A 15 3.76 -1.03 18.79
N GLN A 16 4.35 -1.01 19.99
CA GLN A 16 5.82 -1.07 20.14
C GLN A 16 6.41 -2.38 19.58
N ALA A 17 5.74 -3.50 19.82
CA ALA A 17 6.15 -4.81 19.30
C ALA A 17 6.06 -4.84 17.76
N LEU A 18 4.96 -4.32 17.18
CA LEU A 18 4.80 -4.22 15.73
C LEU A 18 5.89 -3.34 15.09
N MET A 19 6.20 -2.19 15.68
CA MET A 19 7.25 -1.29 15.18
C MET A 19 8.64 -1.94 15.27
N LYS A 20 8.91 -2.69 16.35
CA LYS A 20 10.16 -3.44 16.49
C LYS A 20 10.26 -4.54 15.43
N TYR A 21 9.18 -5.28 15.21
CA TYR A 21 9.13 -6.32 14.20
C TYR A 21 9.34 -5.75 12.79
N LEU A 22 8.64 -4.66 12.46
CA LEU A 22 8.81 -3.96 11.18
C LEU A 22 10.26 -3.52 10.95
N GLU A 23 10.91 -2.90 11.97
CA GLU A 23 12.33 -2.55 11.88
C GLU A 23 13.21 -3.76 11.60
N GLN A 24 12.98 -4.87 12.32
CA GLN A 24 13.76 -6.10 12.15
C GLN A 24 13.57 -6.72 10.76
N SER A 25 12.32 -6.77 10.25
CA SER A 25 12.03 -7.29 8.92
C SER A 25 12.69 -6.43 7.83
N LEU A 26 12.55 -5.11 7.91
CA LEU A 26 13.21 -4.21 6.95
C LEU A 26 14.72 -4.44 6.88
N ARG A 27 15.38 -4.66 8.02
CA ARG A 27 16.82 -4.93 8.05
C ARG A 27 17.20 -6.34 7.60
N GLY A 28 16.36 -7.32 7.94
CA GLY A 28 16.65 -8.74 7.67
C GLY A 28 16.35 -9.16 6.24
N GLU A 29 15.28 -8.63 5.66
CA GLU A 29 14.77 -9.08 4.35
C GLU A 29 15.38 -8.31 3.17
N THR A 30 16.02 -7.16 3.41
CA THR A 30 16.54 -6.28 2.33
C THR A 30 17.52 -7.00 1.40
N ALA A 31 18.41 -7.84 1.94
CA ALA A 31 19.37 -8.58 1.13
C ALA A 31 18.65 -9.56 0.19
N GLU A 32 17.68 -10.31 0.69
CA GLU A 32 16.88 -11.25 -0.11
C GLU A 32 16.06 -10.53 -1.18
N LEU A 33 15.48 -9.37 -0.86
CA LEU A 33 14.77 -8.55 -1.84
C LEU A 33 15.72 -8.14 -2.98
N ASN A 34 16.92 -7.73 -2.64
CA ASN A 34 17.92 -7.30 -3.62
C ASN A 34 18.39 -8.47 -4.49
N ASP A 35 18.68 -9.62 -3.89
CA ASP A 35 19.08 -10.84 -4.61
C ASP A 35 18.02 -11.34 -5.59
N ASN A 36 16.74 -11.08 -5.29
CA ASN A 36 15.60 -11.42 -6.14
C ASN A 36 15.16 -10.28 -7.09
N ASN A 37 15.96 -9.23 -7.22
CA ASN A 37 15.66 -8.06 -8.07
C ASN A 37 14.30 -7.42 -7.74
N VAL A 38 13.94 -7.36 -6.43
CA VAL A 38 12.71 -6.73 -5.95
C VAL A 38 13.00 -5.31 -5.52
N ARG A 39 12.32 -4.34 -6.12
CA ARG A 39 12.34 -2.94 -5.70
C ARG A 39 11.33 -2.70 -4.59
N LEU A 40 11.80 -2.23 -3.44
CA LEU A 40 10.93 -1.84 -2.35
C LEU A 40 10.40 -0.42 -2.56
N ASN A 41 9.13 -0.21 -2.25
CA ASN A 41 8.50 1.10 -2.12
C ASN A 41 7.62 1.13 -0.86
N ALA A 42 7.26 2.31 -0.40
CA ALA A 42 6.35 2.48 0.72
C ALA A 42 5.38 3.63 0.48
N ILE A 43 4.11 3.41 0.83
CA ILE A 43 3.04 4.41 0.78
C ILE A 43 2.44 4.65 2.17
N GLY A 44 1.86 5.82 2.37
CA GLY A 44 1.28 6.26 3.63
C GLY A 44 2.13 7.34 4.29
N ARG A 45 1.76 7.72 5.51
CA ARG A 45 2.46 8.75 6.30
C ARG A 45 3.70 8.19 6.98
N THR A 46 4.69 7.79 6.18
CA THR A 46 5.91 7.12 6.65
C THR A 46 6.81 8.03 7.49
N ASP A 47 6.71 9.33 7.32
CA ASP A 47 7.41 10.37 8.09
C ASP A 47 6.97 10.44 9.57
N GLU A 48 5.75 9.98 9.87
CA GLU A 48 5.22 9.91 11.25
C GLU A 48 5.66 8.62 11.99
N LEU A 49 6.31 7.67 11.32
CA LEU A 49 6.83 6.46 11.96
C LEU A 49 7.98 6.77 12.93
N PRO A 50 8.23 5.93 13.94
CA PRO A 50 9.37 6.09 14.84
C PRO A 50 10.71 6.21 14.09
N SER A 51 11.61 7.07 14.54
CA SER A 51 12.85 7.41 13.84
C SER A 51 13.73 6.20 13.46
N ARG A 52 13.74 5.16 14.29
CA ARG A 52 14.48 3.92 14.00
C ARG A 52 13.85 3.13 12.84
N VAL A 53 12.51 3.11 12.75
CA VAL A 53 11.78 2.45 11.65
C VAL A 53 11.99 3.23 10.36
N ARG A 54 11.87 4.56 10.42
CA ARG A 54 12.12 5.45 9.26
C ARG A 54 13.54 5.26 8.69
N ARG A 55 14.55 5.14 9.57
CA ARG A 55 15.93 4.88 9.13
C ARG A 55 16.05 3.53 8.45
N ALA A 56 15.52 2.46 9.06
CA ALA A 56 15.56 1.13 8.45
C ALA A 56 14.82 1.09 7.11
N LEU A 57 13.67 1.79 7.01
CA LEU A 57 12.93 1.93 5.75
C LEU A 57 13.75 2.68 4.70
N SER A 58 14.34 3.81 5.05
CA SER A 58 15.19 4.58 4.13
C SER A 58 16.38 3.78 3.62
N ASP A 59 17.03 3.02 4.50
CA ASP A 59 18.16 2.15 4.15
C ASP A 59 17.72 1.04 3.17
N ALA A 60 16.55 0.41 3.42
CA ALA A 60 16.01 -0.65 2.57
C ALA A 60 15.55 -0.12 1.20
N LEU A 61 14.89 1.04 1.16
CA LEU A 61 14.50 1.71 -0.08
C LEU A 61 15.72 2.05 -0.94
N ALA A 62 16.77 2.61 -0.33
CA ALA A 62 18.00 2.97 -1.02
C ALA A 62 18.74 1.74 -1.55
N ALA A 63 18.80 0.66 -0.76
CA ALA A 63 19.49 -0.57 -1.15
C ALA A 63 18.83 -1.29 -2.35
N THR A 64 17.51 -1.10 -2.55
CA THR A 64 16.75 -1.77 -3.61
C THR A 64 16.35 -0.83 -4.75
N ALA A 65 16.82 0.42 -4.75
CA ALA A 65 16.38 1.48 -5.67
C ALA A 65 16.66 1.14 -7.15
N GLU A 66 17.78 0.48 -7.43
CA GLU A 66 18.20 0.13 -8.79
C GLU A 66 17.56 -1.17 -9.32
N ASN A 67 16.79 -1.88 -8.49
CA ASN A 67 16.11 -3.08 -8.93
C ASN A 67 14.93 -2.72 -9.86
N ASP A 68 14.77 -3.48 -10.93
CA ASP A 68 13.79 -3.26 -11.98
C ASP A 68 12.78 -4.41 -12.19
N GLY A 69 12.85 -5.43 -11.31
CA GLY A 69 11.92 -6.56 -11.31
C GLY A 69 10.58 -6.25 -10.64
N LEU A 70 10.18 -7.06 -9.67
CA LEU A 70 8.94 -6.86 -8.92
C LEU A 70 9.02 -5.59 -8.06
N LEU A 71 7.99 -4.73 -8.12
CA LEU A 71 7.80 -3.65 -7.16
C LEU A 71 6.97 -4.15 -5.97
N LEU A 72 7.61 -4.25 -4.80
CA LEU A 72 6.93 -4.53 -3.53
C LEU A 72 6.58 -3.20 -2.84
N ASN A 73 5.29 -2.88 -2.74
CA ASN A 73 4.82 -1.64 -2.15
C ASN A 73 4.22 -1.89 -0.76
N LEU A 74 4.87 -1.41 0.30
CA LEU A 74 4.41 -1.53 1.69
C LEU A 74 3.51 -0.35 2.06
N ALA A 75 2.25 -0.61 2.40
CA ALA A 75 1.36 0.39 2.98
C ALA A 75 1.61 0.49 4.49
N LEU A 76 2.28 1.58 4.91
CA LEU A 76 2.76 1.84 6.27
C LEU A 76 2.17 3.14 6.82
N ASN A 77 1.55 3.07 8.00
CA ASN A 77 0.79 4.20 8.55
C ASN A 77 -0.18 4.76 7.50
N TYR A 78 -0.83 3.81 6.80
CA TYR A 78 -1.68 4.08 5.67
C TYR A 78 -3.17 4.04 6.08
N GLY A 79 -3.97 4.88 5.46
CA GLY A 79 -5.42 4.83 5.49
C GLY A 79 -5.97 5.60 4.28
N GLY A 80 -6.84 4.98 3.49
CA GLY A 80 -7.31 5.56 2.24
C GLY A 80 -8.04 6.90 2.40
N ARG A 81 -8.80 7.07 3.49
CA ARG A 81 -9.41 8.37 3.79
C ARG A 81 -8.37 9.45 4.10
N SER A 82 -7.30 9.09 4.81
CA SER A 82 -6.20 10.01 5.09
C SER A 82 -5.42 10.35 3.82
N GLU A 83 -5.18 9.38 2.95
CA GLU A 83 -4.57 9.56 1.64
C GLU A 83 -5.36 10.57 0.79
N LEU A 84 -6.68 10.39 0.68
CA LEU A 84 -7.55 11.33 -0.05
C LEU A 84 -7.48 12.75 0.51
N VAL A 85 -7.48 12.89 1.85
CA VAL A 85 -7.33 14.21 2.49
C VAL A 85 -5.97 14.83 2.17
N ASP A 86 -4.91 14.04 2.17
CA ASP A 86 -3.56 14.54 1.88
C ASP A 86 -3.41 14.89 0.39
N ALA A 87 -4.03 14.12 -0.53
CA ALA A 87 -4.13 14.46 -1.95
C ALA A 87 -4.89 15.78 -2.18
N CYS A 88 -6.06 15.95 -1.55
CA CYS A 88 -6.81 17.22 -1.62
C CYS A 88 -5.97 18.40 -1.11
N ARG A 89 -5.22 18.23 -0.03
CA ARG A 89 -4.33 19.28 0.49
C ARG A 89 -3.18 19.60 -0.47
N ALA A 90 -2.62 18.58 -1.13
CA ALA A 90 -1.57 18.78 -2.12
C ALA A 90 -2.09 19.57 -3.33
N LEU A 91 -3.26 19.22 -3.86
CA LEU A 91 -3.89 19.93 -4.97
C LEU A 91 -4.27 21.36 -4.58
N ALA A 92 -4.83 21.56 -3.39
CA ALA A 92 -5.15 22.92 -2.90
C ALA A 92 -3.92 23.82 -2.82
N ARG A 93 -2.75 23.28 -2.43
CA ARG A 93 -1.49 24.04 -2.44
C ARG A 93 -1.06 24.42 -3.86
N LEU A 94 -1.20 23.50 -4.83
CA LEU A 94 -0.89 23.80 -6.23
C LEU A 94 -1.80 24.92 -6.79
N VAL A 95 -3.06 24.95 -6.38
CA VAL A 95 -3.99 26.02 -6.75
C VAL A 95 -3.57 27.35 -6.11
N ASP A 96 -3.25 27.34 -4.81
CA ASP A 96 -2.79 28.53 -4.10
C ASP A 96 -1.49 29.12 -4.67
N GLU A 97 -0.60 28.24 -5.13
CA GLU A 97 0.65 28.61 -5.80
C GLU A 97 0.47 29.01 -7.28
N GLY A 98 -0.75 28.97 -7.81
CA GLY A 98 -1.05 29.31 -9.22
C GLY A 98 -0.50 28.29 -10.24
N LYS A 99 -0.16 27.09 -9.80
CA LYS A 99 0.36 26.01 -10.65
C LYS A 99 -0.73 25.13 -11.24
N LEU A 100 -1.94 25.19 -10.69
CA LEU A 100 -3.12 24.45 -11.12
C LEU A 100 -4.34 25.35 -11.00
N SER A 101 -5.30 25.27 -11.92
CA SER A 101 -6.62 25.87 -11.72
C SER A 101 -7.52 24.89 -10.95
N ALA A 102 -8.39 25.40 -10.09
CA ALA A 102 -9.38 24.56 -9.41
C ALA A 102 -10.31 23.86 -10.40
N ASP A 103 -10.61 24.48 -11.53
CA ASP A 103 -11.46 23.91 -12.60
C ASP A 103 -10.76 22.79 -13.39
N ASP A 104 -9.42 22.68 -13.29
CA ASP A 104 -8.63 21.64 -13.96
C ASP A 104 -8.41 20.41 -13.04
N ILE A 105 -8.97 20.42 -11.83
CA ILE A 105 -8.90 19.25 -10.94
C ILE A 105 -9.90 18.20 -11.42
N ASP A 106 -9.39 17.11 -11.96
CA ASP A 106 -10.13 15.94 -12.43
C ASP A 106 -9.67 14.64 -11.72
N GLU A 107 -10.16 13.50 -12.18
CA GLU A 107 -9.79 12.18 -11.62
C GLU A 107 -8.30 11.88 -11.78
N ASP A 108 -7.69 12.29 -12.89
CA ASP A 108 -6.27 12.09 -13.16
C ASP A 108 -5.40 12.92 -12.21
N GLN A 109 -5.80 14.17 -11.93
CA GLN A 109 -5.12 15.02 -10.95
C GLN A 109 -5.20 14.43 -9.55
N ILE A 110 -6.37 13.92 -9.15
CA ILE A 110 -6.53 13.24 -7.86
C ILE A 110 -5.65 11.99 -7.82
N THR A 111 -5.73 11.12 -8.82
CA THR A 111 -4.94 9.88 -8.91
C THR A 111 -3.44 10.15 -8.82
N SER A 112 -2.96 11.20 -9.51
CA SER A 112 -1.55 11.61 -9.48
C SER A 112 -1.11 12.13 -8.11
N ALA A 113 -2.02 12.72 -7.33
CA ALA A 113 -1.76 13.24 -6.00
C ALA A 113 -1.85 12.20 -4.88
N LEU A 114 -2.37 10.99 -5.17
CA LEU A 114 -2.40 9.89 -4.20
C LEU A 114 -0.98 9.35 -3.92
N TYR A 115 -0.81 8.64 -2.80
CA TYR A 115 0.47 8.00 -2.47
C TYR A 115 0.89 6.93 -3.48
N THR A 116 -0.07 6.42 -4.26
CA THR A 116 0.14 5.48 -5.37
C THR A 116 0.35 6.19 -6.71
N GLY A 117 0.49 7.50 -6.74
CA GLY A 117 0.69 8.27 -7.96
C GLY A 117 1.82 7.68 -8.82
N GLY A 118 1.52 7.43 -10.10
CA GLY A 118 2.45 6.78 -11.04
C GLY A 118 2.48 5.24 -10.97
N LEU A 119 1.72 4.61 -10.08
CA LEU A 119 1.52 3.15 -10.06
C LEU A 119 0.17 2.80 -10.70
N PRO A 120 0.06 1.64 -11.35
CA PRO A 120 -1.23 1.16 -11.85
C PRO A 120 -2.15 0.80 -10.70
N ASP A 121 -3.46 0.93 -10.92
CA ASP A 121 -4.46 0.41 -10.00
C ASP A 121 -4.38 -1.12 -9.89
N PRO A 122 -4.67 -1.69 -8.70
CA PRO A 122 -4.58 -3.13 -8.52
C PRO A 122 -5.69 -3.86 -9.27
N ASP A 123 -5.32 -4.87 -10.05
CA ASP A 123 -6.27 -5.76 -10.72
C ASP A 123 -6.97 -6.72 -9.74
N LEU A 124 -6.26 -7.15 -8.72
CA LEU A 124 -6.70 -8.14 -7.73
C LEU A 124 -6.42 -7.69 -6.31
N LEU A 125 -7.47 -7.61 -5.49
CA LEU A 125 -7.37 -7.43 -4.04
C LEU A 125 -7.62 -8.77 -3.35
N ILE A 126 -6.65 -9.25 -2.58
CA ILE A 126 -6.78 -10.47 -1.77
C ILE A 126 -7.03 -10.07 -0.32
N ARG A 127 -8.15 -10.50 0.24
CA ARG A 127 -8.51 -10.25 1.64
C ARG A 127 -8.55 -11.55 2.44
N PRO A 128 -7.51 -11.83 3.25
CA PRO A 128 -7.47 -12.95 4.19
C PRO A 128 -8.39 -12.75 5.40
N SER A 129 -8.47 -13.77 6.25
CA SER A 129 -9.15 -13.79 7.56
C SER A 129 -10.68 -13.83 7.51
N GLY A 130 -11.30 -14.18 6.37
CA GLY A 130 -12.75 -14.28 6.21
C GLY A 130 -13.50 -12.95 6.24
N GLU A 131 -12.80 -11.84 6.36
CA GLU A 131 -13.38 -10.51 6.40
C GLU A 131 -13.73 -10.01 4.99
N GLN A 132 -14.97 -9.52 4.82
CA GLN A 132 -15.49 -9.08 3.51
C GLN A 132 -15.68 -7.56 3.47
N ARG A 133 -14.62 -6.82 3.72
CA ARG A 133 -14.58 -5.36 3.68
C ARG A 133 -13.18 -4.85 3.33
N LEU A 134 -13.09 -3.65 2.76
CA LEU A 134 -11.80 -3.02 2.38
C LEU A 134 -11.00 -2.52 3.58
N SER A 135 -11.65 -2.21 4.69
CA SER A 135 -11.02 -1.66 5.89
C SER A 135 -10.12 -0.46 5.59
N ASN A 136 -10.64 0.49 4.83
CA ASN A 136 -9.91 1.73 4.49
C ASN A 136 -8.61 1.50 3.67
N PHE A 137 -8.52 0.35 2.97
CA PHE A 137 -7.36 0.02 2.13
C PHE A 137 -7.65 0.30 0.66
N LEU A 138 -6.93 1.25 0.08
CA LEU A 138 -6.96 1.64 -1.33
C LEU A 138 -8.38 1.88 -1.89
N PRO A 139 -9.27 2.68 -1.23
CA PRO A 139 -10.66 2.81 -1.64
C PRO A 139 -10.83 3.47 -3.02
N TRP A 140 -9.93 4.35 -3.42
CA TRP A 140 -9.92 4.98 -4.74
C TRP A 140 -9.44 4.00 -5.81
N GLN A 141 -8.32 3.36 -5.56
CA GLN A 141 -7.61 2.51 -6.52
C GLN A 141 -8.28 1.16 -6.77
N THR A 142 -9.14 0.69 -5.83
CA THR A 142 -9.77 -0.64 -5.92
C THR A 142 -11.18 -0.62 -6.52
N VAL A 143 -11.63 0.49 -7.08
CA VAL A 143 -12.98 0.66 -7.64
C VAL A 143 -13.30 -0.40 -8.71
N TYR A 144 -12.31 -0.77 -9.51
CA TYR A 144 -12.45 -1.79 -10.56
C TYR A 144 -11.65 -3.07 -10.28
N SER A 145 -11.09 -3.21 -9.08
CA SER A 145 -10.37 -4.42 -8.69
C SER A 145 -11.29 -5.61 -8.50
N GLU A 146 -10.87 -6.77 -8.94
CA GLU A 146 -11.48 -8.02 -8.52
C GLU A 146 -11.09 -8.32 -7.07
N ILE A 147 -12.06 -8.72 -6.24
CA ILE A 147 -11.81 -9.00 -4.82
C ILE A 147 -11.91 -10.51 -4.59
N TYR A 148 -10.87 -11.08 -3.99
CA TYR A 148 -10.81 -12.46 -3.54
C TYR A 148 -10.78 -12.52 -2.02
N PHE A 149 -11.81 -13.10 -1.41
CA PHE A 149 -11.91 -13.33 0.03
C PHE A 149 -11.50 -14.76 0.36
N THR A 150 -10.68 -14.94 1.38
CA THR A 150 -10.32 -16.26 1.91
C THR A 150 -10.41 -16.28 3.43
N ALA A 151 -10.83 -17.42 3.99
CA ALA A 151 -10.89 -17.63 5.44
C ALA A 151 -9.49 -17.88 6.06
N VAL A 152 -8.48 -18.12 5.24
CA VAL A 152 -7.10 -18.33 5.71
C VAL A 152 -6.61 -17.09 6.45
N LEU A 153 -6.08 -17.26 7.65
CA LEU A 153 -5.49 -16.17 8.42
C LEU A 153 -4.16 -15.72 7.77
N TRP A 154 -3.85 -14.42 7.85
CA TRP A 154 -2.62 -13.91 7.22
C TRP A 154 -1.34 -14.66 7.62
N PRO A 155 -1.12 -15.05 8.90
CA PRO A 155 0.05 -15.82 9.28
C PRO A 155 0.13 -17.22 8.66
N ASP A 156 -0.99 -17.76 8.18
CA ASP A 156 -1.10 -19.09 7.55
C ASP A 156 -1.19 -19.01 6.03
N PHE A 157 -1.32 -17.82 5.45
CA PHE A 157 -1.39 -17.60 4.01
C PHE A 157 -0.05 -17.94 3.36
N ARG A 158 -0.08 -18.85 2.35
CA ARG A 158 1.10 -19.40 1.70
C ARG A 158 0.98 -19.28 0.18
N ARG A 159 2.01 -19.74 -0.50
CA ARG A 159 2.10 -19.71 -1.97
C ARG A 159 0.88 -20.34 -2.66
N ASN A 160 0.36 -21.45 -2.14
CA ASN A 160 -0.81 -22.12 -2.72
C ASN A 160 -2.05 -21.24 -2.62
N ASP A 161 -2.26 -20.55 -1.50
CA ASP A 161 -3.38 -19.64 -1.31
C ASP A 161 -3.32 -18.46 -2.30
N LEU A 162 -2.11 -17.96 -2.58
CA LEU A 162 -1.89 -16.96 -3.64
C LEU A 162 -2.24 -17.51 -5.02
N TYR A 163 -1.80 -18.73 -5.34
CA TYR A 163 -2.12 -19.35 -6.62
C TYR A 163 -3.62 -19.59 -6.78
N ASP A 164 -4.33 -19.96 -5.73
CA ASP A 164 -5.78 -20.12 -5.77
C ASP A 164 -6.50 -18.79 -6.02
N ALA A 165 -6.04 -17.71 -5.41
CA ALA A 165 -6.54 -16.37 -5.68
C ALA A 165 -6.30 -15.95 -7.15
N ILE A 166 -5.11 -16.21 -7.69
CA ILE A 166 -4.77 -15.90 -9.10
C ILE A 166 -5.61 -16.77 -10.05
N ARG A 167 -5.79 -18.06 -9.78
CA ARG A 167 -6.65 -18.93 -10.59
C ARG A 167 -8.10 -18.46 -10.60
N ALA A 168 -8.62 -18.06 -9.42
CA ALA A 168 -9.95 -17.51 -9.30
C ALA A 168 -10.10 -16.21 -10.12
N PHE A 169 -9.09 -15.35 -10.08
CA PHE A 169 -9.05 -14.12 -10.88
C PHE A 169 -9.06 -14.42 -12.39
N GLN A 170 -8.23 -15.37 -12.86
CA GLN A 170 -8.13 -15.76 -14.27
C GLN A 170 -9.43 -16.34 -14.84
N GLN A 171 -10.30 -16.90 -13.98
CA GLN A 171 -11.59 -17.47 -14.40
C GLN A 171 -12.70 -16.42 -14.50
N ARG A 172 -12.48 -15.20 -14.02
CA ARG A 172 -13.47 -14.12 -14.08
C ARG A 172 -13.46 -13.41 -15.42
N GLN A 173 -14.66 -13.07 -15.92
CA GLN A 173 -14.81 -12.21 -17.08
C GLN A 173 -14.93 -10.76 -16.59
N ARG A 174 -13.94 -9.94 -16.84
CA ARG A 174 -13.98 -8.51 -16.55
C ARG A 174 -14.83 -7.81 -17.60
N ARG A 175 -16.01 -7.33 -17.19
CA ARG A 175 -16.90 -6.55 -18.03
C ARG A 175 -16.86 -5.10 -17.52
N PHE A 176 -16.07 -4.27 -18.11
CA PHE A 176 -15.94 -2.83 -17.75
C PHE A 176 -17.16 -2.01 -18.18
N GLY A 177 -18.37 -2.47 -17.85
CA GLY A 177 -19.61 -1.78 -18.19
C GLY A 177 -20.19 -2.13 -19.57
N GLU A 178 -19.68 -3.16 -20.24
CA GLU A 178 -20.23 -3.74 -21.47
C GLU A 178 -21.23 -4.89 -21.17
#